data_1bcace987b48bc076120d14ccd514567
#
_entry.id   1bcace987b48bc076120d14ccd514567
#
_cell.length_a   1.000
_cell.length_b   1.000
_cell.length_c   1.000
_cell.angle_alpha   90.00
_cell.angle_beta   90.00
_cell.angle_gamma   90.00
#
_symmetry.space_group_name_H-M   'P 1'
#
loop_
_entity.id
_entity.type
_entity.pdbx_description
1 polymer ?
#
loop_
_entity_poly.entity_id
_entity_poly.type
_entity_poly.pdbx_seq_one_letter_code
_entity_poly.pdbx_strand_id
1 'polypeptide(L)'
;MRQAATERLGIGYKNLRKAAPNIIYASATGYRRNSPKDGRPAYDDVIQGESGLVDLIDKTNGEARFVPMPISDKFCGHTLASAIGMALFSREKTGKGQEIHVPMLETMLAFNLTTHLWEGTKGPTNDLGYPRALSPYRIPYKTKDGMVCVLAHTDEQWHRLLRAIGRSDLIEDARFTKLSERAQNIATLQSYLAEELAKFTTEEAFRKLDEADLPNGPVAKLDELMIDPYLQETNFFQKIDDPHENIVFTTAPPVDFSGTPATVRSAAPALGQHSEEILLSAGISKNIVNKIINKGR
;
A
#
# COMPACT_ATOMS: atom_id res chain seq x y z
N MET A 1 7.17 13.78 -13.41
CA MET A 1 7.17 14.86 -14.45
C MET A 1 6.33 14.41 -15.64
N ARG A 2 5.51 15.27 -16.26
CA ARG A 2 4.71 14.91 -17.44
C ARG A 2 5.61 14.68 -18.67
N GLN A 3 5.23 13.77 -19.57
CA GLN A 3 6.03 13.42 -20.74
C GLN A 3 6.40 14.63 -21.62
N ALA A 4 5.44 15.53 -21.90
CA ALA A 4 5.72 16.73 -22.67
C ALA A 4 6.82 17.63 -22.06
N ALA A 5 6.97 17.63 -20.73
CA ALA A 5 8.05 18.36 -20.06
C ALA A 5 9.39 17.66 -20.23
N THR A 6 9.45 16.33 -20.14
CA THR A 6 10.70 15.58 -20.35
C THR A 6 11.18 15.66 -21.80
N GLU A 7 10.25 15.62 -22.76
CA GLU A 7 10.57 15.80 -24.18
C GLU A 7 11.13 17.21 -24.45
N ARG A 8 10.49 18.26 -23.93
CA ARG A 8 10.97 19.65 -24.05
C ARG A 8 12.35 19.86 -23.45
N LEU A 9 12.65 19.17 -22.35
CA LEU A 9 13.95 19.23 -21.68
C LEU A 9 15.02 18.35 -22.34
N GLY A 10 14.68 17.57 -23.38
CA GLY A 10 15.60 16.67 -24.04
C GLY A 10 15.97 15.40 -23.24
N ILE A 11 15.27 15.14 -22.13
CA ILE A 11 15.50 13.97 -21.26
C ILE A 11 14.43 12.88 -21.42
N GLY A 12 13.65 12.91 -22.49
CA GLY A 12 12.73 11.84 -22.86
C GLY A 12 13.47 10.58 -23.30
N TYR A 13 12.80 9.42 -23.22
CA TYR A 13 13.39 8.11 -23.52
C TYR A 13 14.12 8.04 -24.86
N LYS A 14 13.48 8.57 -25.91
CA LYS A 14 14.06 8.55 -27.27
C LYS A 14 15.42 9.26 -27.35
N ASN A 15 15.60 10.34 -26.60
CA ASN A 15 16.84 11.10 -26.56
C ASN A 15 17.90 10.41 -25.70
N LEU A 16 17.52 9.97 -24.48
CA LEU A 16 18.45 9.32 -23.58
C LEU A 16 18.94 7.97 -24.12
N ARG A 17 18.10 7.22 -24.83
CA ARG A 17 18.48 5.95 -25.46
C ARG A 17 19.56 6.13 -26.53
N LYS A 18 19.63 7.28 -27.20
CA LYS A 18 20.71 7.55 -28.18
C LYS A 18 22.07 7.66 -27.48
N ALA A 19 22.11 8.30 -26.32
CA ALA A 19 23.34 8.46 -25.53
C ALA A 19 23.68 7.21 -24.70
N ALA A 20 22.66 6.48 -24.24
CA ALA A 20 22.79 5.30 -23.39
C ALA A 20 21.83 4.19 -23.90
N PRO A 21 22.24 3.37 -24.91
CA PRO A 21 21.34 2.38 -25.54
C PRO A 21 20.75 1.34 -24.57
N ASN A 22 21.43 1.08 -23.46
CA ASN A 22 21.02 0.09 -22.45
C ASN A 22 20.30 0.72 -21.27
N ILE A 23 19.86 1.98 -21.38
CA ILE A 23 19.14 2.67 -20.31
C ILE A 23 17.81 1.98 -20.01
N ILE A 24 17.50 1.85 -18.73
CA ILE A 24 16.15 1.57 -18.26
C ILE A 24 15.54 2.92 -17.90
N TYR A 25 14.52 3.32 -18.65
CA TYR A 25 13.82 4.56 -18.47
C TYR A 25 12.45 4.32 -17.84
N ALA A 26 12.32 4.65 -16.58
CA ALA A 26 11.10 4.40 -15.80
C ALA A 26 10.32 5.70 -15.54
N SER A 27 9.03 5.67 -15.73
CA SER A 27 8.15 6.83 -15.51
C SER A 27 6.81 6.41 -14.92
N ALA A 28 6.28 7.21 -13.98
CA ALA A 28 4.91 7.14 -13.51
C ALA A 28 4.19 8.44 -13.88
N THR A 29 2.96 8.32 -14.38
CA THR A 29 2.09 9.46 -14.72
C THR A 29 0.65 9.12 -14.36
N GLY A 30 -0.22 10.11 -14.20
CA GLY A 30 -1.61 9.89 -13.82
C GLY A 30 -2.36 8.92 -14.71
N TYR A 31 -2.12 9.00 -16.03
CA TYR A 31 -2.89 8.25 -17.02
C TYR A 31 -1.98 7.59 -18.05
N ARG A 32 -2.52 6.58 -18.74
CA ARG A 32 -1.87 5.87 -19.84
C ARG A 32 -1.58 6.83 -20.99
N ARG A 33 -0.40 6.69 -21.56
CA ARG A 33 0.01 7.42 -22.77
C ARG A 33 -0.89 7.07 -23.95
N ASN A 34 -1.11 8.04 -24.82
CA ASN A 34 -1.98 7.92 -25.98
C ASN A 34 -3.45 7.59 -25.65
N SER A 35 -3.88 7.84 -24.41
CA SER A 35 -5.28 7.75 -23.99
C SER A 35 -5.96 9.13 -24.08
N PRO A 36 -7.31 9.21 -24.03
CA PRO A 36 -8.03 10.49 -23.97
C PRO A 36 -7.67 11.38 -22.77
N LYS A 37 -7.03 10.81 -21.74
CA LYS A 37 -6.57 11.54 -20.55
C LYS A 37 -5.05 11.77 -20.52
N ASP A 38 -4.33 11.40 -21.58
CA ASP A 38 -2.87 11.60 -21.64
C ASP A 38 -2.50 13.07 -21.38
N GLY A 39 -1.47 13.27 -20.56
CA GLY A 39 -0.98 14.61 -20.22
C GLY A 39 -1.86 15.42 -19.24
N ARG A 40 -3.05 14.93 -18.84
CA ARG A 40 -3.85 15.60 -17.80
C ARG A 40 -3.12 15.55 -16.46
N PRO A 41 -3.22 16.63 -15.64
CA PRO A 41 -2.70 16.61 -14.29
C PRO A 41 -3.49 15.62 -13.43
N ALA A 42 -2.78 14.84 -12.61
CA ALA A 42 -3.37 13.98 -11.61
C ALA A 42 -2.42 13.90 -10.41
N TYR A 43 -3.02 13.85 -9.24
CA TYR A 43 -2.38 13.57 -7.97
C TYR A 43 -3.13 12.44 -7.27
N ASP A 44 -2.65 12.00 -6.15
CA ASP A 44 -3.16 10.85 -5.40
C ASP A 44 -4.68 10.84 -5.25
N ASP A 45 -5.28 11.90 -4.69
CA ASP A 45 -6.72 11.99 -4.43
C ASP A 45 -7.57 11.87 -5.69
N VAL A 46 -7.11 12.46 -6.81
CA VAL A 46 -7.79 12.35 -8.11
C VAL A 46 -7.82 10.89 -8.57
N ILE A 47 -6.70 10.19 -8.40
CA ILE A 47 -6.59 8.78 -8.76
C ILE A 47 -7.38 7.89 -7.80
N GLN A 48 -7.42 8.18 -6.50
CA GLN A 48 -8.31 7.48 -5.56
C GLN A 48 -9.76 7.57 -6.01
N GLY A 49 -10.22 8.78 -6.38
CA GLY A 49 -11.59 8.98 -6.87
C GLY A 49 -11.87 8.24 -8.19
N GLU A 50 -11.02 8.40 -9.19
CA GLU A 50 -11.22 7.80 -10.52
C GLU A 50 -11.04 6.28 -10.56
N SER A 51 -10.30 5.71 -9.62
CA SER A 51 -10.08 4.25 -9.54
C SER A 51 -11.19 3.47 -8.83
N GLY A 52 -12.23 4.16 -8.35
CA GLY A 52 -13.33 3.54 -7.61
C GLY A 52 -13.02 3.25 -6.14
N LEU A 53 -11.85 3.62 -5.63
CA LEU A 53 -11.49 3.38 -4.23
C LEU A 53 -12.40 4.16 -3.27
N VAL A 54 -12.75 5.40 -3.61
CA VAL A 54 -13.67 6.23 -2.84
C VAL A 54 -15.08 5.62 -2.80
N ASP A 55 -15.57 5.08 -3.93
CA ASP A 55 -16.85 4.37 -4.00
C ASP A 55 -16.85 3.09 -3.15
N LEU A 56 -15.74 2.36 -3.09
CA LEU A 56 -15.61 1.19 -2.21
C LEU A 56 -15.75 1.57 -0.74
N ILE A 57 -15.18 2.72 -0.33
CA ILE A 57 -15.31 3.22 1.03
C ILE A 57 -16.76 3.65 1.31
N ASP A 58 -17.39 4.39 0.39
CA ASP A 58 -18.79 4.80 0.50
C ASP A 58 -19.72 3.61 0.67
N LYS A 59 -19.54 2.57 -0.15
CA LYS A 59 -20.31 1.31 -0.05
C LYS A 59 -20.18 0.59 1.29
N THR A 60 -19.09 0.81 2.05
CA THR A 60 -18.88 0.14 3.34
C THR A 60 -19.44 0.94 4.52
N ASN A 61 -19.35 2.26 4.49
CA ASN A 61 -19.70 3.11 5.63
C ASN A 61 -20.72 4.22 5.34
N GLY A 62 -21.18 4.35 4.07
CA GLY A 62 -22.16 5.34 3.66
C GLY A 62 -21.62 6.77 3.57
N GLU A 63 -20.29 6.94 3.49
CA GLU A 63 -19.65 8.24 3.34
C GLU A 63 -18.42 8.16 2.43
N ALA A 64 -18.46 8.90 1.34
CA ALA A 64 -17.34 9.00 0.41
C ALA A 64 -16.14 9.71 1.06
N ARG A 65 -15.03 9.00 1.22
CA ARG A 65 -13.80 9.52 1.82
C ARG A 65 -12.57 9.03 1.07
N PHE A 66 -11.50 9.80 1.12
CA PHE A 66 -10.18 9.31 0.75
C PHE A 66 -9.58 8.44 1.86
N VAL A 67 -8.76 7.48 1.46
CA VAL A 67 -7.83 6.83 2.39
C VAL A 67 -6.89 7.91 2.94
N PRO A 68 -6.70 8.03 4.27
CA PRO A 68 -5.94 9.14 4.86
C PRO A 68 -4.42 8.99 4.68
N MET A 69 -4.00 8.66 3.46
CA MET A 69 -2.60 8.59 3.03
C MET A 69 -2.54 8.62 1.50
N PRO A 70 -1.42 9.03 0.89
CA PRO A 70 -1.24 8.99 -0.56
C PRO A 70 -1.03 7.55 -1.04
N ILE A 71 -2.09 6.73 -0.98
CA ILE A 71 -2.03 5.29 -1.27
C ILE A 71 -1.76 5.02 -2.74
N SER A 72 -2.29 5.86 -3.66
CA SER A 72 -2.09 5.71 -5.10
C SER A 72 -0.62 5.96 -5.46
N ASP A 73 -0.01 7.01 -4.93
CA ASP A 73 1.41 7.31 -5.12
C ASP A 73 2.30 6.19 -4.58
N LYS A 74 2.02 5.73 -3.37
CA LYS A 74 2.80 4.66 -2.71
C LYS A 74 2.71 3.35 -3.48
N PHE A 75 1.51 2.92 -3.86
CA PHE A 75 1.32 1.66 -4.58
C PHE A 75 1.92 1.72 -5.99
N CYS A 76 1.75 2.83 -6.70
CA CYS A 76 2.40 3.04 -8.00
C CYS A 76 3.93 3.09 -7.87
N GLY A 77 4.46 3.68 -6.79
CA GLY A 77 5.88 3.67 -6.49
C GLY A 77 6.43 2.25 -6.29
N HIS A 78 5.75 1.40 -5.52
CA HIS A 78 6.09 -0.01 -5.36
C HIS A 78 6.01 -0.79 -6.67
N THR A 79 4.96 -0.56 -7.48
CA THR A 79 4.82 -1.16 -8.81
C THR A 79 5.98 -0.77 -9.72
N LEU A 80 6.36 0.51 -9.70
CA LEU A 80 7.48 1.02 -10.50
C LEU A 80 8.81 0.40 -10.05
N ALA A 81 9.06 0.31 -8.75
CA ALA A 81 10.27 -0.32 -8.20
C ALA A 81 10.37 -1.80 -8.61
N SER A 82 9.28 -2.55 -8.52
CA SER A 82 9.21 -3.95 -8.98
C SER A 82 9.49 -4.07 -10.47
N ALA A 83 8.88 -3.21 -11.29
CA ALA A 83 9.08 -3.20 -12.74
C ALA A 83 10.54 -2.85 -13.13
N ILE A 84 11.19 -1.95 -12.40
CA ILE A 84 12.60 -1.62 -12.55
C ILE A 84 13.47 -2.84 -12.24
N GLY A 85 13.20 -3.55 -11.14
CA GLY A 85 13.91 -4.78 -10.79
C GLY A 85 13.81 -5.86 -11.90
N MET A 86 12.61 -6.08 -12.43
CA MET A 86 12.39 -7.00 -13.56
C MET A 86 13.13 -6.56 -14.83
N ALA A 87 13.16 -5.25 -15.12
CA ALA A 87 13.86 -4.71 -16.28
C ALA A 87 15.38 -4.79 -16.12
N LEU A 88 15.90 -4.62 -14.90
CA LEU A 88 17.34 -4.82 -14.60
C LEU A 88 17.73 -6.28 -14.83
N PHE A 89 16.94 -7.22 -14.34
CA PHE A 89 17.16 -8.65 -14.60
C PHE A 89 17.09 -8.98 -16.10
N SER A 90 16.11 -8.43 -16.83
CA SER A 90 16.01 -8.59 -18.28
C SER A 90 17.24 -8.02 -19.00
N ARG A 91 17.70 -6.84 -18.59
CA ARG A 91 18.90 -6.21 -19.17
C ARG A 91 20.15 -7.05 -18.93
N GLU A 92 20.30 -7.63 -17.74
CA GLU A 92 21.41 -8.53 -17.42
C GLU A 92 21.45 -9.73 -18.37
N LYS A 93 20.30 -10.30 -18.71
CA LYS A 93 20.19 -11.45 -19.62
C LYS A 93 20.32 -11.11 -21.11
N THR A 94 19.85 -9.93 -21.52
CA THR A 94 19.68 -9.58 -22.93
C THR A 94 20.64 -8.50 -23.43
N GLY A 95 21.30 -7.78 -22.52
CA GLY A 95 22.09 -6.59 -22.81
C GLY A 95 21.27 -5.37 -23.24
N LYS A 96 19.93 -5.43 -23.20
CA LYS A 96 19.04 -4.37 -23.73
C LYS A 96 18.29 -3.66 -22.62
N GLY A 97 18.36 -2.32 -22.63
CA GLY A 97 17.49 -1.47 -21.84
C GLY A 97 16.08 -1.35 -22.42
N GLN A 98 15.17 -0.76 -21.66
CA GLN A 98 13.77 -0.57 -22.09
C GLN A 98 13.11 0.61 -21.40
N GLU A 99 12.01 1.06 -21.97
CA GLU A 99 11.12 2.02 -21.34
C GLU A 99 10.04 1.31 -20.51
N ILE A 100 9.81 1.84 -19.32
CA ILE A 100 8.77 1.40 -18.39
C ILE A 100 7.83 2.58 -18.13
N HIS A 101 6.54 2.35 -18.25
CA HIS A 101 5.53 3.34 -17.92
C HIS A 101 4.49 2.74 -16.99
N VAL A 102 4.32 3.33 -15.81
CA VAL A 102 3.32 2.96 -14.80
C VAL A 102 2.25 4.06 -14.79
N PRO A 103 1.11 3.86 -15.45
CA PRO A 103 -0.02 4.79 -15.35
C PRO A 103 -0.76 4.56 -14.04
N MET A 104 -0.90 5.61 -13.23
CA MET A 104 -1.43 5.49 -11.86
C MET A 104 -2.88 5.01 -11.84
N LEU A 105 -3.73 5.52 -12.74
CA LEU A 105 -5.13 5.12 -12.79
C LEU A 105 -5.28 3.62 -13.05
N GLU A 106 -4.65 3.10 -14.10
CA GLU A 106 -4.76 1.68 -14.44
C GLU A 106 -4.12 0.78 -13.40
N THR A 107 -3.05 1.27 -12.74
CA THR A 107 -2.40 0.56 -11.64
C THR A 107 -3.35 0.42 -10.46
N MET A 108 -4.03 1.49 -10.07
CA MET A 108 -5.01 1.46 -8.98
C MET A 108 -6.28 0.71 -9.36
N LEU A 109 -6.74 0.80 -10.61
CA LEU A 109 -7.86 -0.03 -11.10
C LEU A 109 -7.52 -1.53 -11.02
N ALA A 110 -6.32 -1.91 -11.47
CA ALA A 110 -5.87 -3.30 -11.37
C ALA A 110 -5.80 -3.77 -9.91
N PHE A 111 -5.30 -2.93 -9.00
CA PHE A 111 -5.25 -3.22 -7.57
C PHE A 111 -6.64 -3.44 -6.98
N ASN A 112 -7.57 -2.53 -7.18
CA ASN A 112 -8.93 -2.60 -6.65
C ASN A 112 -9.71 -3.77 -7.26
N LEU A 113 -9.64 -3.94 -8.58
CA LEU A 113 -10.42 -4.92 -9.32
C LEU A 113 -9.90 -6.35 -9.17
N THR A 114 -8.67 -6.56 -8.69
CA THR A 114 -8.19 -7.90 -8.30
C THR A 114 -9.14 -8.56 -7.29
N THR A 115 -9.76 -7.77 -6.41
CA THR A 115 -10.77 -8.24 -5.45
C THR A 115 -12.19 -7.96 -5.93
N HIS A 116 -12.44 -6.76 -6.48
CA HIS A 116 -13.78 -6.22 -6.68
C HIS A 116 -14.32 -6.36 -8.10
N LEU A 117 -13.59 -6.99 -9.02
CA LEU A 117 -14.15 -7.33 -10.34
C LEU A 117 -15.35 -8.28 -10.22
N TRP A 118 -15.30 -9.22 -9.26
CA TRP A 118 -16.40 -10.10 -8.82
C TRP A 118 -17.21 -10.69 -10.00
N GLU A 119 -18.52 -10.38 -10.12
CA GLU A 119 -19.34 -10.86 -11.24
C GLU A 119 -18.90 -10.32 -12.60
N GLY A 120 -18.14 -9.21 -12.63
CA GLY A 120 -17.53 -8.69 -13.84
C GLY A 120 -16.52 -9.63 -14.51
N THR A 121 -16.06 -10.68 -13.81
CA THR A 121 -15.24 -11.75 -14.40
C THR A 121 -16.00 -12.57 -15.45
N LYS A 122 -17.32 -12.58 -15.38
CA LYS A 122 -18.22 -13.30 -16.30
C LYS A 122 -18.65 -12.45 -17.50
N GLY A 123 -18.38 -11.16 -17.51
CA GLY A 123 -18.73 -10.21 -18.55
C GLY A 123 -19.17 -8.85 -18.01
N PRO A 124 -19.54 -7.91 -18.91
CA PRO A 124 -19.99 -6.59 -18.49
C PRO A 124 -21.21 -6.66 -17.56
N THR A 125 -21.10 -6.05 -16.38
CA THR A 125 -22.14 -6.00 -15.36
C THR A 125 -21.98 -4.78 -14.49
N ASN A 126 -23.05 -4.36 -13.80
CA ASN A 126 -23.02 -3.38 -12.74
C ASN A 126 -22.84 -4.00 -11.34
N ASP A 127 -22.79 -5.33 -11.25
CA ASP A 127 -22.57 -6.07 -10.00
C ASP A 127 -21.07 -6.28 -9.75
N LEU A 128 -20.40 -5.18 -9.44
CA LEU A 128 -19.01 -5.16 -9.01
C LEU A 128 -18.94 -4.98 -7.49
N GLY A 129 -17.91 -5.57 -6.89
CA GLY A 129 -17.67 -5.48 -5.46
C GLY A 129 -17.84 -6.82 -4.76
N TYR A 130 -16.81 -7.23 -4.02
CA TYR A 130 -16.82 -8.48 -3.25
C TYR A 130 -17.66 -8.31 -1.97
N PRO A 131 -18.80 -9.00 -1.83
CA PRO A 131 -19.76 -8.76 -0.74
C PRO A 131 -19.16 -8.85 0.66
N ARG A 132 -18.26 -9.82 0.89
CA ARG A 132 -17.60 -9.99 2.19
C ARG A 132 -16.71 -8.79 2.53
N ALA A 133 -16.03 -8.20 1.56
CA ALA A 133 -15.18 -7.03 1.78
C ALA A 133 -15.99 -5.76 2.00
N LEU A 134 -17.17 -5.68 1.38
CA LEU A 134 -18.08 -4.53 1.45
C LEU A 134 -19.12 -4.63 2.59
N SER A 135 -19.07 -5.69 3.41
CA SER A 135 -19.96 -5.81 4.56
C SER A 135 -19.76 -4.65 5.54
N PRO A 136 -20.84 -3.96 5.96
CA PRO A 136 -20.74 -2.86 6.94
C PRO A 136 -20.29 -3.33 8.32
N TYR A 137 -20.34 -4.64 8.58
CA TYR A 137 -19.86 -5.26 9.82
C TYR A 137 -18.43 -5.79 9.73
N ARG A 138 -17.74 -5.59 8.59
CA ARG A 138 -16.31 -5.91 8.46
C ARG A 138 -15.47 -4.77 9.03
N ILE A 139 -15.56 -4.61 10.35
CA ILE A 139 -14.88 -3.59 11.14
C ILE A 139 -14.17 -4.25 12.33
N PRO A 140 -13.23 -3.58 12.98
CA PRO A 140 -12.78 -4.00 14.31
C PRO A 140 -13.95 -4.09 15.26
N TYR A 141 -14.00 -5.15 16.07
CA TYR A 141 -15.11 -5.38 17.00
C TYR A 141 -14.88 -4.63 18.31
N LYS A 142 -15.90 -3.95 18.78
CA LYS A 142 -15.88 -3.29 20.11
C LYS A 142 -15.91 -4.33 21.21
N THR A 143 -15.15 -4.07 22.25
CA THR A 143 -15.18 -4.73 23.56
C THR A 143 -15.68 -3.75 24.62
N LYS A 144 -15.76 -4.14 25.89
CA LYS A 144 -16.16 -3.23 26.98
C LYS A 144 -15.25 -2.01 27.13
N ASP A 145 -13.96 -2.16 26.84
CA ASP A 145 -12.89 -1.22 27.15
C ASP A 145 -11.95 -0.91 25.97
N GLY A 146 -12.27 -1.42 24.76
CA GLY A 146 -11.44 -1.19 23.59
C GLY A 146 -11.99 -1.81 22.31
N MET A 147 -11.10 -2.33 21.49
CA MET A 147 -11.43 -3.00 20.23
C MET A 147 -10.49 -4.18 19.96
N VAL A 148 -10.98 -5.18 19.24
CA VAL A 148 -10.22 -6.33 18.78
C VAL A 148 -10.46 -6.58 17.29
N CYS A 149 -9.38 -6.89 16.57
CA CYS A 149 -9.45 -7.47 15.24
C CYS A 149 -9.43 -8.99 15.37
N VAL A 150 -10.34 -9.67 14.68
CA VAL A 150 -10.35 -11.13 14.57
C VAL A 150 -10.84 -11.53 13.18
N LEU A 151 -10.25 -12.58 12.63
CA LEU A 151 -10.63 -13.12 11.33
C LEU A 151 -10.68 -14.66 11.39
N ALA A 152 -11.84 -15.22 11.02
CA ALA A 152 -11.98 -16.63 10.67
C ALA A 152 -12.12 -16.77 9.16
N HIS A 153 -11.37 -17.70 8.56
CA HIS A 153 -11.38 -17.96 7.12
C HIS A 153 -11.90 -19.34 6.77
N THR A 154 -11.40 -20.38 7.42
CA THR A 154 -11.82 -21.77 7.20
C THR A 154 -13.05 -22.13 8.02
N ASP A 155 -13.75 -23.21 7.64
CA ASP A 155 -14.89 -23.72 8.40
C ASP A 155 -14.49 -24.06 9.84
N GLU A 156 -13.32 -24.68 10.02
CA GLU A 156 -12.78 -25.01 11.33
C GLU A 156 -12.52 -23.76 12.19
N GLN A 157 -11.96 -22.69 11.61
CA GLN A 157 -11.77 -21.42 12.32
C GLN A 157 -13.10 -20.78 12.70
N TRP A 158 -14.13 -20.85 11.84
CA TRP A 158 -15.46 -20.38 12.18
C TRP A 158 -16.08 -21.15 13.34
N HIS A 159 -15.96 -22.48 13.34
CA HIS A 159 -16.45 -23.30 14.45
C HIS A 159 -15.75 -22.96 15.76
N ARG A 160 -14.43 -22.78 15.73
CA ARG A 160 -13.64 -22.39 16.92
C ARG A 160 -14.04 -20.99 17.41
N LEU A 161 -14.21 -20.03 16.51
CA LEU A 161 -14.63 -18.68 16.85
C LEU A 161 -16.02 -18.68 17.52
N LEU A 162 -16.99 -19.37 16.92
CA LEU A 162 -18.33 -19.45 17.46
C LEU A 162 -18.37 -20.12 18.85
N ARG A 163 -17.55 -21.13 19.08
CA ARG A 163 -17.38 -21.72 20.43
C ARG A 163 -16.75 -20.72 21.42
N ALA A 164 -15.69 -20.04 21.00
CA ALA A 164 -14.97 -19.09 21.87
C ALA A 164 -15.86 -17.94 22.35
N ILE A 165 -16.77 -17.46 21.52
CA ILE A 165 -17.70 -16.39 21.87
C ILE A 165 -19.02 -16.90 22.50
N GLY A 166 -19.18 -18.22 22.68
CA GLY A 166 -20.38 -18.82 23.31
C GLY A 166 -21.59 -18.99 22.39
N ARG A 167 -21.38 -19.00 21.06
CA ARG A 167 -22.44 -19.13 20.03
C ARG A 167 -22.32 -20.45 19.25
N SER A 168 -22.15 -21.56 19.98
CA SER A 168 -22.11 -22.90 19.38
C SER A 168 -23.40 -23.29 18.66
N ASP A 169 -24.52 -22.63 19.01
CA ASP A 169 -25.82 -22.78 18.35
C ASP A 169 -25.77 -22.43 16.84
N LEU A 170 -24.87 -21.52 16.44
CA LEU A 170 -24.72 -21.07 15.06
C LEU A 170 -23.90 -22.05 14.19
N ILE A 171 -23.26 -23.05 14.76
CA ILE A 171 -22.46 -24.01 14.00
C ILE A 171 -23.34 -24.87 13.11
N GLU A 172 -24.50 -25.27 13.61
CA GLU A 172 -25.46 -26.11 12.87
C GLU A 172 -26.52 -25.29 12.13
N ASP A 173 -26.47 -23.95 12.17
CA ASP A 173 -27.38 -23.07 11.47
C ASP A 173 -27.11 -23.16 9.95
N ALA A 174 -28.14 -23.58 9.18
CA ALA A 174 -28.03 -23.77 7.73
C ALA A 174 -27.48 -22.53 6.97
N ARG A 175 -27.66 -21.33 7.54
CA ARG A 175 -27.15 -20.08 6.96
C ARG A 175 -25.62 -19.98 7.04
N PHE A 176 -24.96 -20.78 7.90
CA PHE A 176 -23.53 -20.61 8.23
C PHE A 176 -22.70 -21.88 8.05
N THR A 177 -23.32 -23.03 7.80
CA THR A 177 -22.63 -24.33 7.73
C THR A 177 -21.65 -24.42 6.57
N LYS A 178 -21.98 -23.88 5.39
CA LYS A 178 -21.13 -23.92 4.20
C LYS A 178 -20.61 -22.54 3.85
N LEU A 179 -19.47 -22.51 3.15
CA LEU A 179 -18.84 -21.26 2.72
C LEU A 179 -19.78 -20.38 1.87
N SER A 180 -20.56 -20.98 0.96
CA SER A 180 -21.52 -20.29 0.09
C SER A 180 -22.62 -19.60 0.86
N GLU A 181 -23.24 -20.33 1.80
CA GLU A 181 -24.32 -19.82 2.65
C GLU A 181 -23.78 -18.74 3.60
N ARG A 182 -22.59 -18.98 4.17
CA ARG A 182 -21.90 -17.99 5.02
C ARG A 182 -21.59 -16.69 4.28
N ALA A 183 -21.12 -16.78 3.03
CA ALA A 183 -20.83 -15.61 2.22
C ALA A 183 -22.07 -14.74 1.95
N GLN A 184 -23.23 -15.38 1.73
CA GLN A 184 -24.51 -14.69 1.54
C GLN A 184 -25.06 -14.07 2.84
N ASN A 185 -24.77 -14.69 3.99
CA ASN A 185 -25.27 -14.27 5.30
C ASN A 185 -24.18 -13.63 6.18
N ILE A 186 -23.07 -13.18 5.56
CA ILE A 186 -21.88 -12.74 6.32
C ILE A 186 -22.18 -11.54 7.22
N ALA A 187 -22.99 -10.59 6.77
CA ALA A 187 -23.37 -9.43 7.57
C ALA A 187 -24.08 -9.83 8.87
N THR A 188 -25.03 -10.79 8.79
CA THR A 188 -25.72 -11.33 9.96
C THR A 188 -24.77 -12.05 10.90
N LEU A 189 -23.86 -12.85 10.37
CA LEU A 189 -22.89 -13.56 11.20
C LEU A 189 -21.93 -12.59 11.90
N GLN A 190 -21.46 -11.56 11.20
CA GLN A 190 -20.60 -10.53 11.76
C GLN A 190 -21.32 -9.65 12.80
N SER A 191 -22.65 -9.39 12.65
CA SER A 191 -23.41 -8.69 13.69
C SER A 191 -23.48 -9.49 14.99
N TYR A 192 -23.66 -10.82 14.92
CA TYR A 192 -23.59 -11.67 16.10
C TYR A 192 -22.21 -11.63 16.76
N LEU A 193 -21.12 -11.62 15.98
CA LEU A 193 -19.78 -11.46 16.53
C LEU A 193 -19.63 -10.12 17.25
N ALA A 194 -20.13 -9.04 16.69
CA ALA A 194 -20.08 -7.73 17.28
C ALA A 194 -20.83 -7.68 18.64
N GLU A 195 -22.03 -8.29 18.69
CA GLU A 195 -22.84 -8.37 19.90
C GLU A 195 -22.13 -9.18 21.00
N GLU A 196 -21.55 -10.33 20.66
CA GLU A 196 -20.91 -11.20 21.66
C GLU A 196 -19.57 -10.63 22.14
N LEU A 197 -18.73 -10.12 21.23
CA LEU A 197 -17.44 -9.54 21.60
C LEU A 197 -17.58 -8.30 22.49
N ALA A 198 -18.63 -7.52 22.30
CA ALA A 198 -18.95 -6.37 23.17
C ALA A 198 -19.21 -6.74 24.64
N LYS A 199 -19.46 -7.99 24.94
CA LYS A 199 -19.69 -8.49 26.32
C LYS A 199 -18.39 -8.82 27.09
N PHE A 200 -17.26 -8.87 26.41
CA PHE A 200 -15.95 -9.16 27.00
C PHE A 200 -15.12 -7.87 27.19
N THR A 201 -14.18 -7.88 28.13
CA THR A 201 -13.06 -6.94 28.09
C THR A 201 -12.12 -7.30 26.93
N THR A 202 -11.26 -6.38 26.54
CA THR A 202 -10.27 -6.63 25.48
C THR A 202 -9.35 -7.78 25.86
N GLU A 203 -8.90 -7.84 27.10
CA GLU A 203 -8.07 -8.93 27.63
C GLU A 203 -8.79 -10.29 27.60
N GLU A 204 -10.07 -10.33 28.04
CA GLU A 204 -10.88 -11.55 27.97
C GLU A 204 -11.08 -12.03 26.52
N ALA A 205 -11.31 -11.09 25.57
CA ALA A 205 -11.45 -11.40 24.17
C ALA A 205 -10.17 -12.00 23.59
N PHE A 206 -9.01 -11.36 23.84
CA PHE A 206 -7.71 -11.89 23.37
C PHE A 206 -7.46 -13.28 23.92
N ARG A 207 -7.59 -13.48 25.22
CA ARG A 207 -7.37 -14.81 25.82
C ARG A 207 -8.24 -15.89 25.16
N LYS A 208 -9.54 -15.64 24.96
CA LYS A 208 -10.46 -16.59 24.31
C LYS A 208 -10.11 -16.88 22.86
N LEU A 209 -9.67 -15.87 22.11
CA LEU A 209 -9.31 -15.99 20.71
C LEU A 209 -7.97 -16.70 20.55
N ASP A 210 -7.00 -16.46 21.44
CA ASP A 210 -5.71 -17.15 21.48
C ASP A 210 -5.88 -18.63 21.85
N GLU A 211 -6.67 -18.93 22.89
CA GLU A 211 -7.00 -20.31 23.29
C GLU A 211 -7.69 -21.07 22.15
N ALA A 212 -8.43 -20.38 21.29
CA ALA A 212 -9.07 -20.92 20.11
C ALA A 212 -8.15 -20.97 18.89
N ASP A 213 -6.90 -20.55 18.99
CA ASP A 213 -5.91 -20.48 17.89
C ASP A 213 -6.49 -19.74 16.66
N LEU A 214 -6.95 -18.52 16.89
CA LEU A 214 -7.53 -17.67 15.86
C LEU A 214 -6.65 -16.45 15.58
N PRO A 215 -6.50 -16.05 14.32
CA PRO A 215 -5.86 -14.78 14.00
C PRO A 215 -6.61 -13.61 14.65
N ASN A 216 -5.95 -12.93 15.58
CA ASN A 216 -6.50 -11.79 16.29
C ASN A 216 -5.40 -10.77 16.60
N GLY A 217 -5.78 -9.55 16.96
CA GLY A 217 -4.83 -8.51 17.34
C GLY A 217 -5.51 -7.22 17.79
N PRO A 218 -4.77 -6.34 18.47
CA PRO A 218 -5.29 -5.05 18.90
C PRO A 218 -5.50 -4.08 17.72
N VAL A 219 -6.32 -3.06 17.95
CA VAL A 219 -6.33 -1.86 17.11
C VAL A 219 -5.34 -0.87 17.71
N ALA A 220 -4.12 -0.86 17.18
CA ALA A 220 -3.08 0.03 17.64
C ALA A 220 -3.43 1.49 17.36
N LYS A 221 -3.13 2.39 18.28
CA LYS A 221 -3.25 3.82 18.08
C LYS A 221 -1.95 4.38 17.49
N LEU A 222 -2.08 5.33 16.58
CA LEU A 222 -0.93 5.88 15.84
C LEU A 222 0.11 6.52 16.78
N ASP A 223 -0.33 7.19 17.83
CA ASP A 223 0.50 7.85 18.83
C ASP A 223 1.18 6.89 19.82
N GLU A 224 0.74 5.63 19.87
CA GLU A 224 1.33 4.59 20.72
C GLU A 224 2.38 3.74 19.97
N LEU A 225 2.47 3.83 18.62
CA LEU A 225 3.35 2.96 17.83
C LEU A 225 4.84 3.11 18.18
N MET A 226 5.30 4.32 18.48
CA MET A 226 6.71 4.53 18.81
C MET A 226 7.14 3.93 20.15
N ILE A 227 6.20 3.62 21.03
CA ILE A 227 6.45 2.98 22.33
C ILE A 227 5.96 1.53 22.38
N ASP A 228 5.45 1.00 21.28
CA ASP A 228 4.99 -0.39 21.18
C ASP A 228 6.15 -1.36 21.46
N PRO A 229 5.99 -2.32 22.39
CA PRO A 229 7.07 -3.22 22.79
C PRO A 229 7.63 -4.05 21.65
N TYR A 230 6.77 -4.57 20.75
CA TYR A 230 7.21 -5.35 19.59
C TYR A 230 8.03 -4.50 18.60
N LEU A 231 7.58 -3.26 18.33
CA LEU A 231 8.31 -2.36 17.44
C LEU A 231 9.63 -1.86 18.06
N GLN A 232 9.71 -1.76 19.38
CA GLN A 232 10.95 -1.48 20.11
C GLN A 232 11.91 -2.68 20.04
N GLU A 233 11.44 -3.89 20.33
CA GLU A 233 12.26 -5.11 20.30
C GLU A 233 12.81 -5.41 18.90
N THR A 234 12.01 -5.19 17.87
CA THR A 234 12.42 -5.36 16.48
C THR A 234 13.26 -4.20 15.92
N ASN A 235 13.52 -3.18 16.72
CA ASN A 235 14.24 -1.97 16.31
C ASN A 235 13.68 -1.36 15.01
N PHE A 236 12.35 -1.33 14.90
CA PHE A 236 11.66 -0.83 13.72
C PHE A 236 11.87 0.66 13.52
N PHE A 237 11.91 1.44 14.61
CA PHE A 237 12.25 2.86 14.56
C PHE A 237 13.75 3.06 14.79
N GLN A 238 14.43 3.61 13.79
CA GLN A 238 15.86 3.84 13.80
C GLN A 238 16.18 5.32 14.00
N LYS A 239 17.20 5.59 14.80
CA LYS A 239 17.77 6.93 14.96
C LYS A 239 18.86 7.14 13.92
N ILE A 240 18.84 8.29 13.27
CA ILE A 240 19.85 8.69 12.30
C ILE A 240 20.37 10.08 12.69
N ASP A 241 21.68 10.23 12.68
CA ASP A 241 22.30 11.55 12.85
C ASP A 241 22.02 12.40 11.61
N ASP A 242 21.46 13.57 11.83
CA ASP A 242 21.18 14.57 10.81
C ASP A 242 22.00 15.84 11.11
N PRO A 243 22.78 16.36 10.17
CA PRO A 243 23.62 17.52 10.40
C PRO A 243 22.83 18.82 10.63
N HIS A 244 21.54 18.86 10.32
CA HIS A 244 20.66 20.02 10.46
C HIS A 244 19.68 19.89 11.63
N GLU A 245 19.13 18.68 11.84
CA GLU A 245 18.08 18.38 12.84
C GLU A 245 18.64 17.65 14.07
N ASN A 246 19.94 17.35 14.14
CA ASN A 246 20.66 16.53 15.11
C ASN A 246 20.31 15.05 15.03
N ILE A 247 19.13 14.63 15.53
CA ILE A 247 18.67 13.24 15.47
C ILE A 247 17.28 13.22 14.86
N VAL A 248 17.11 12.44 13.82
CA VAL A 248 15.81 12.14 13.22
C VAL A 248 15.47 10.65 13.38
N PHE A 249 14.18 10.36 13.45
CA PHE A 249 13.69 8.99 13.47
C PHE A 249 13.17 8.59 12.09
N THR A 250 13.45 7.37 11.69
CA THR A 250 12.91 6.75 10.49
C THR A 250 12.51 5.32 10.77
N THR A 251 11.77 4.69 9.85
CA THR A 251 11.47 3.27 9.94
C THR A 251 12.59 2.44 9.30
N ALA A 252 12.86 1.27 9.86
CA ALA A 252 13.73 0.29 9.23
C ALA A 252 13.17 -0.16 7.87
N PRO A 253 14.02 -0.58 6.92
CA PRO A 253 13.55 -1.26 5.72
C PRO A 253 12.75 -2.52 6.12
N PRO A 254 11.55 -2.74 5.54
CA PRO A 254 10.67 -3.84 5.96
C PRO A 254 11.01 -5.20 5.33
N VAL A 255 12.14 -5.30 4.62
CA VAL A 255 12.56 -6.51 3.92
C VAL A 255 13.96 -6.91 4.37
N ASP A 256 14.10 -8.14 4.82
CA ASP A 256 15.38 -8.73 5.20
C ASP A 256 15.99 -9.53 4.06
N PHE A 257 17.15 -9.09 3.60
CA PHE A 257 17.96 -9.82 2.63
C PHE A 257 19.13 -10.50 3.35
N SER A 258 19.17 -11.82 3.40
CA SER A 258 20.23 -12.57 4.11
C SER A 258 21.63 -12.34 3.53
N GLY A 259 21.75 -12.05 2.26
CA GLY A 259 23.04 -11.83 1.59
C GLY A 259 23.41 -10.36 1.39
N THR A 260 22.41 -9.47 1.37
CA THR A 260 22.59 -8.02 1.09
C THR A 260 21.65 -7.21 1.96
N PRO A 261 21.86 -7.15 3.29
CA PRO A 261 20.95 -6.48 4.21
C PRO A 261 20.68 -5.03 3.82
N ALA A 262 19.43 -4.65 3.79
CA ALA A 262 19.03 -3.27 3.55
C ALA A 262 19.23 -2.43 4.82
N THR A 263 19.81 -1.25 4.67
CA THR A 263 20.05 -0.31 5.78
C THR A 263 19.67 1.11 5.38
N VAL A 264 19.23 1.91 6.34
CA VAL A 264 19.11 3.36 6.15
C VAL A 264 20.51 3.97 6.37
N ARG A 265 21.04 4.63 5.36
CA ARG A 265 22.43 5.12 5.35
C ARG A 265 22.57 6.56 5.80
N SER A 266 21.57 7.40 5.59
CA SER A 266 21.57 8.81 5.88
C SER A 266 20.17 9.36 6.05
N ALA A 267 20.02 10.47 6.71
CA ALA A 267 18.82 11.27 6.71
C ALA A 267 18.54 11.86 5.32
N ALA A 268 17.37 12.49 5.14
CA ALA A 268 17.03 13.19 3.90
C ALA A 268 18.01 14.36 3.67
N PRO A 269 18.57 14.51 2.46
CA PRO A 269 19.51 15.59 2.20
C PRO A 269 18.82 16.95 2.14
N ALA A 270 19.52 18.01 2.54
CA ALA A 270 19.07 19.36 2.29
C ALA A 270 19.03 19.67 0.78
N LEU A 271 18.23 20.68 0.40
CA LEU A 271 18.09 21.07 -1.00
C LEU A 271 19.47 21.42 -1.61
N GLY A 272 19.86 20.70 -2.64
CA GLY A 272 21.11 20.91 -3.35
C GLY A 272 22.38 20.40 -2.64
N GLN A 273 22.27 19.72 -1.51
CA GLN A 273 23.39 19.24 -0.69
C GLN A 273 24.43 18.46 -1.50
N HIS A 274 24.01 17.60 -2.42
CA HIS A 274 24.91 16.77 -3.23
C HIS A 274 25.17 17.34 -4.65
N SER A 275 24.70 18.56 -4.94
CA SER A 275 24.78 19.11 -6.31
C SER A 275 26.21 19.26 -6.79
N GLU A 276 27.12 19.78 -5.95
CA GLU A 276 28.54 19.97 -6.32
C GLU A 276 29.21 18.63 -6.60
N GLU A 277 29.10 17.68 -5.68
CA GLU A 277 29.66 16.34 -5.80
C GLU A 277 29.19 15.61 -7.06
N ILE A 278 27.87 15.59 -7.29
CA ILE A 278 27.27 14.91 -8.47
C ILE A 278 27.73 15.55 -9.77
N LEU A 279 27.73 16.87 -9.86
CA LEU A 279 28.15 17.56 -11.08
C LEU A 279 29.64 17.36 -11.38
N LEU A 280 30.50 17.41 -10.36
CA LEU A 280 31.92 17.16 -10.50
C LEU A 280 32.19 15.70 -10.90
N SER A 281 31.51 14.72 -10.28
CA SER A 281 31.66 13.31 -10.64
C SER A 281 31.17 12.99 -12.05
N ALA A 282 30.23 13.78 -12.56
CA ALA A 282 29.79 13.72 -13.96
C ALA A 282 30.77 14.39 -14.94
N GLY A 283 31.93 14.86 -14.51
CA GLY A 283 32.96 15.50 -15.33
C GLY A 283 32.67 16.97 -15.69
N ILE A 284 31.71 17.60 -15.03
CA ILE A 284 31.42 19.02 -15.24
C ILE A 284 32.51 19.86 -14.56
N SER A 285 33.10 20.79 -15.31
CA SER A 285 34.17 21.65 -14.76
C SER A 285 33.70 22.50 -13.57
N LYS A 286 34.59 22.71 -12.59
CA LYS A 286 34.27 23.44 -11.36
C LYS A 286 33.75 24.87 -11.64
N ASN A 287 34.22 25.52 -12.70
CA ASN A 287 33.74 26.84 -13.09
C ASN A 287 32.25 26.83 -13.51
N ILE A 288 31.82 25.76 -14.20
CA ILE A 288 30.41 25.58 -14.60
C ILE A 288 29.56 25.21 -13.38
N VAL A 289 30.06 24.30 -12.53
CA VAL A 289 29.40 23.90 -11.30
C VAL A 289 29.11 25.12 -10.41
N ASN A 290 30.11 25.97 -10.19
CA ASN A 290 29.94 27.20 -9.41
C ASN A 290 28.88 28.15 -10.00
N LYS A 291 28.81 28.25 -11.35
CA LYS A 291 27.77 29.07 -12.02
C LYS A 291 26.37 28.48 -11.83
N ILE A 292 26.23 27.16 -11.81
CA ILE A 292 24.94 26.47 -11.61
C ILE A 292 24.48 26.68 -10.16
N ILE A 293 25.34 26.41 -9.19
CA ILE A 293 25.01 26.48 -7.76
C ILE A 293 24.69 27.92 -7.34
N ASN A 294 25.47 28.91 -7.83
CA ASN A 294 25.25 30.32 -7.47
C ASN A 294 24.00 30.95 -8.17
N LYS A 295 23.47 30.35 -9.25
CA LYS A 295 22.22 30.79 -9.86
C LYS A 295 20.98 30.20 -9.19
N GLY A 296 21.13 29.17 -8.36
CA GLY A 296 20.05 28.51 -7.63
C GLY A 296 19.86 29.04 -6.19
N ARG A 297 20.70 29.94 -5.76
CA ARG A 297 20.57 30.73 -4.53
C ARG A 297 20.00 32.11 -4.88
#